data_dc31b0f9c1258db0bcf645fffdc6b803
#
_entry.id   dc31b0f9c1258db0bcf645fffdc6b803
#
_cell.length_a   1.000
_cell.length_b   1.000
_cell.length_c   1.000
_cell.angle_alpha   90.00
_cell.angle_beta   90.00
_cell.angle_gamma   90.00
#
_symmetry.space_group_name_H-M   'P 1'
#
loop_
_entity.id
_entity.type
_entity.pdbx_description
1 polymer ?
#
loop_
_entity_poly.entity_id
_entity_poly.type
_entity_poly.pdbx_seq_one_letter_code
_entity_poly.pdbx_strand_id
1 'polypeptide(L)'
;MRFSARQRRRALRFAVIGNVIPVAVATATSFDSHHAVFFVGAAGACVAPIVVNLVTRRHPIPFYAAAYGGIVALTMMQAYSGGASSGYAVLMMMAMIWFGVRTSDRELAVGMAVLAACSYLPMLIFGPPAYPVTWGHATLLVLVGLSVAYSLRAVTRETQKANARLVKEATVDDLTGLLNRRGWRLTAERELARAAREGSSVGVLLLDLDNLKEINDSRGHDEGDRVLIETADRMRAALRAGDVLARLGGDEFGALLIDSSDGQALAAVDRLSAMTPALGSFSAGAASWDGEQALDELLRRADVALYTAKTGGGNRVEIAPPPLEPSEAFAPAEGSGAEAGAD
;
A
#
# COMPACT_ATOMS: atom_id res chain seq x y z
N MET A 1 -5.94 -12.34 -2.57
CA MET A 1 -5.38 -11.00 -2.87
C MET A 1 -5.88 -10.54 -4.23
N ARG A 2 -6.72 -9.50 -4.32
CA ARG A 2 -7.19 -8.94 -5.61
C ARG A 2 -6.22 -7.84 -6.04
N PHE A 3 -5.51 -8.06 -7.13
CA PHE A 3 -4.63 -7.02 -7.69
C PHE A 3 -5.46 -5.83 -8.21
N SER A 4 -4.98 -4.61 -7.94
CA SER A 4 -5.58 -3.39 -8.50
C SER A 4 -5.44 -3.35 -10.04
N ALA A 5 -6.32 -2.62 -10.73
CA ALA A 5 -6.24 -2.48 -12.19
C ALA A 5 -4.88 -1.94 -12.67
N ARG A 6 -4.24 -1.04 -11.90
CA ARG A 6 -2.89 -0.52 -12.18
C ARG A 6 -1.81 -1.60 -12.06
N GLN A 7 -1.90 -2.46 -11.05
CA GLN A 7 -0.96 -3.58 -10.88
C GLN A 7 -1.08 -4.60 -12.01
N ARG A 8 -2.32 -4.91 -12.47
CA ARG A 8 -2.56 -5.80 -13.61
C ARG A 8 -1.97 -5.24 -14.91
N ARG A 9 -2.16 -3.94 -15.21
CA ARG A 9 -1.58 -3.31 -16.42
C ARG A 9 -0.06 -3.29 -16.40
N ARG A 10 0.56 -3.02 -15.25
CA ARG A 10 2.04 -3.07 -15.12
C ARG A 10 2.56 -4.49 -15.32
N ALA A 11 1.91 -5.45 -14.70
CA ALA A 11 2.28 -6.85 -14.79
C ALA A 11 2.15 -7.38 -16.23
N LEU A 12 1.09 -7.02 -16.95
CA LEU A 12 0.90 -7.38 -18.36
C LEU A 12 2.00 -6.78 -19.25
N ARG A 13 2.36 -5.50 -19.06
CA ARG A 13 3.45 -4.87 -19.82
C ARG A 13 4.78 -5.61 -19.62
N PHE A 14 5.10 -6.00 -18.39
CA PHE A 14 6.33 -6.74 -18.10
C PHE A 14 6.31 -8.16 -18.69
N ALA A 15 5.17 -8.86 -18.68
CA ALA A 15 5.08 -10.18 -19.31
C ALA A 15 5.26 -10.10 -20.83
N VAL A 16 4.69 -9.08 -21.48
CA VAL A 16 4.86 -8.87 -22.91
C VAL A 16 6.32 -8.51 -23.24
N ILE A 17 6.90 -7.54 -22.53
CA ILE A 17 8.28 -7.09 -22.78
C ILE A 17 9.28 -8.21 -22.45
N GLY A 18 9.10 -8.91 -21.33
CA GLY A 18 10.06 -9.91 -20.85
C GLY A 18 9.99 -11.26 -21.54
N ASN A 19 8.85 -11.62 -22.13
CA ASN A 19 8.68 -12.96 -22.74
C ASN A 19 8.25 -12.91 -24.21
N VAL A 20 7.24 -12.10 -24.55
CA VAL A 20 6.69 -12.12 -25.92
C VAL A 20 7.65 -11.49 -26.91
N ILE A 21 8.25 -10.33 -26.56
CA ILE A 21 9.18 -9.64 -27.44
C ILE A 21 10.44 -10.47 -27.73
N PRO A 22 11.14 -11.03 -26.71
CA PRO A 22 12.30 -11.89 -26.98
C PRO A 22 11.99 -13.10 -27.85
N VAL A 23 10.85 -13.78 -27.61
CA VAL A 23 10.42 -14.92 -28.42
C VAL A 23 10.07 -14.49 -29.84
N ALA A 24 9.37 -13.38 -30.02
CA ALA A 24 9.03 -12.85 -31.34
C ALA A 24 10.29 -12.45 -32.14
N VAL A 25 11.25 -11.78 -31.49
CA VAL A 25 12.55 -11.44 -32.14
C VAL A 25 13.31 -12.70 -32.50
N ALA A 26 13.40 -13.67 -31.58
CA ALA A 26 14.06 -14.93 -31.81
C ALA A 26 13.41 -15.70 -32.98
N THR A 27 12.08 -15.74 -33.04
CA THR A 27 11.33 -16.37 -34.13
C THR A 27 11.61 -15.66 -35.47
N ALA A 28 11.57 -14.31 -35.48
CA ALA A 28 11.79 -13.54 -36.71
C ALA A 28 13.22 -13.68 -37.27
N THR A 29 14.22 -13.85 -36.40
CA THR A 29 15.63 -13.94 -36.80
C THR A 29 16.08 -15.34 -37.18
N SER A 30 15.34 -16.38 -36.77
CA SER A 30 15.76 -17.78 -36.94
C SER A 30 14.69 -18.65 -37.57
N PHE A 31 13.67 -18.06 -38.21
CA PHE A 31 12.59 -18.79 -38.83
C PHE A 31 13.09 -19.61 -40.01
N ASP A 32 13.02 -20.92 -39.89
CA ASP A 32 13.21 -21.88 -40.98
C ASP A 32 11.90 -22.65 -41.12
N SER A 33 11.46 -22.80 -42.39
CA SER A 33 10.20 -23.49 -42.74
C SER A 33 10.15 -24.94 -42.27
N HIS A 34 11.31 -25.62 -42.18
CA HIS A 34 11.42 -26.98 -41.67
C HIS A 34 11.13 -27.09 -40.16
N HIS A 35 11.26 -26.02 -39.40
CA HIS A 35 11.11 -26.00 -37.95
C HIS A 35 9.91 -25.14 -37.49
N ALA A 36 9.05 -24.70 -38.43
CA ALA A 36 7.91 -23.84 -38.16
C ALA A 36 6.99 -24.28 -37.02
N VAL A 37 6.78 -25.60 -36.88
CA VAL A 37 5.94 -26.19 -35.83
C VAL A 37 6.50 -25.88 -34.43
N PHE A 38 7.81 -25.86 -34.24
CA PHE A 38 8.48 -25.61 -32.97
C PHE A 38 8.40 -24.10 -32.62
N PHE A 39 8.58 -23.21 -33.60
CA PHE A 39 8.45 -21.79 -33.41
C PHE A 39 7.01 -21.38 -33.05
N VAL A 40 6.03 -21.99 -33.71
CA VAL A 40 4.60 -21.77 -33.41
C VAL A 40 4.27 -22.32 -32.02
N GLY A 41 4.77 -23.50 -31.65
CA GLY A 41 4.61 -24.08 -30.32
C GLY A 41 5.22 -23.21 -29.21
N ALA A 42 6.44 -22.69 -29.43
CA ALA A 42 7.12 -21.79 -28.52
C ALA A 42 6.37 -20.46 -28.34
N ALA A 43 5.92 -19.86 -29.45
CA ALA A 43 5.09 -18.66 -29.40
C ALA A 43 3.76 -18.92 -28.68
N GLY A 44 3.11 -20.05 -28.92
CA GLY A 44 1.90 -20.49 -28.23
C GLY A 44 2.10 -20.63 -26.73
N ALA A 45 3.19 -21.27 -26.29
CA ALA A 45 3.52 -21.43 -24.88
C ALA A 45 3.72 -20.08 -24.15
N CYS A 46 4.23 -19.07 -24.84
CA CYS A 46 4.38 -17.73 -24.28
C CYS A 46 3.06 -16.92 -24.23
N VAL A 47 2.25 -17.05 -25.29
CA VAL A 47 1.03 -16.22 -25.46
C VAL A 47 -0.15 -16.82 -24.71
N ALA A 48 -0.30 -18.14 -24.67
CA ALA A 48 -1.45 -18.80 -24.05
C ALA A 48 -1.72 -18.38 -22.59
N PRO A 49 -0.73 -18.33 -21.67
CA PRO A 49 -0.98 -17.87 -20.30
C PRO A 49 -1.44 -16.41 -20.22
N ILE A 50 -1.01 -15.56 -21.16
CA ILE A 50 -1.39 -14.15 -21.23
C ILE A 50 -2.85 -14.05 -21.69
N VAL A 51 -3.22 -14.77 -22.73
CA VAL A 51 -4.59 -14.82 -23.27
C VAL A 51 -5.55 -15.36 -22.21
N VAL A 52 -5.19 -16.47 -21.54
CA VAL A 52 -6.01 -17.05 -20.46
C VAL A 52 -6.19 -16.04 -19.32
N ASN A 53 -5.16 -15.31 -18.92
CA ASN A 53 -5.27 -14.24 -17.91
C ASN A 53 -6.16 -13.06 -18.34
N LEU A 54 -6.22 -12.76 -19.64
CA LEU A 54 -7.09 -11.72 -20.18
C LEU A 54 -8.54 -12.15 -20.23
N VAL A 55 -8.80 -13.42 -20.58
CA VAL A 55 -10.14 -13.98 -20.78
C VAL A 55 -10.76 -14.43 -19.45
N THR A 56 -10.01 -15.10 -18.58
CA THR A 56 -10.50 -15.60 -17.29
C THR A 56 -10.36 -14.55 -16.19
N ARG A 57 -11.34 -13.65 -16.10
CA ARG A 57 -11.38 -12.64 -15.01
C ARG A 57 -11.53 -13.24 -13.60
N ARG A 58 -11.92 -14.53 -13.48
CA ARG A 58 -12.29 -15.18 -12.20
C ARG A 58 -11.13 -15.87 -11.47
N HIS A 59 -10.14 -16.39 -12.19
CA HIS A 59 -8.95 -17.04 -11.58
C HIS A 59 -7.71 -16.53 -12.30
N PRO A 60 -6.98 -15.57 -11.72
CA PRO A 60 -5.70 -15.17 -12.30
C PRO A 60 -4.78 -16.38 -12.26
N ILE A 61 -4.44 -16.93 -13.44
CA ILE A 61 -3.28 -17.81 -13.53
C ILE A 61 -2.12 -17.02 -12.94
N PRO A 62 -1.36 -17.60 -12.03
CA PRO A 62 -0.26 -16.91 -11.42
C PRO A 62 0.62 -16.32 -12.51
N PHE A 63 0.99 -15.07 -12.33
CA PHE A 63 1.70 -14.28 -13.34
C PHE A 63 3.03 -14.93 -13.76
N TYR A 64 3.59 -15.77 -12.90
CA TYR A 64 4.79 -16.58 -13.15
C TYR A 64 4.57 -17.68 -14.20
N ALA A 65 3.34 -18.10 -14.48
CA ALA A 65 3.08 -19.10 -15.52
C ALA A 65 3.54 -18.63 -16.92
N ALA A 66 3.44 -17.32 -17.19
CA ALA A 66 3.95 -16.74 -18.42
C ALA A 66 5.50 -16.78 -18.48
N ALA A 67 6.17 -16.58 -17.34
CA ALA A 67 7.62 -16.69 -17.26
C ALA A 67 8.11 -18.13 -17.46
N TYR A 68 7.40 -19.11 -16.89
CA TYR A 68 7.71 -20.54 -17.16
C TYR A 68 7.49 -20.92 -18.62
N GLY A 69 6.40 -20.46 -19.23
CA GLY A 69 6.15 -20.64 -20.66
C GLY A 69 7.30 -20.08 -21.51
N GLY A 70 7.81 -18.90 -21.14
CA GLY A 70 8.96 -18.27 -21.79
C GLY A 70 10.25 -19.10 -21.68
N ILE A 71 10.54 -19.65 -20.50
CA ILE A 71 11.71 -20.51 -20.29
C ILE A 71 11.60 -21.77 -21.16
N VAL A 72 10.47 -22.46 -21.15
CA VAL A 72 10.24 -23.66 -21.96
C VAL A 72 10.37 -23.35 -23.45
N ALA A 73 9.77 -22.25 -23.93
CA ALA A 73 9.86 -21.84 -25.32
C ALA A 73 11.31 -21.57 -25.76
N LEU A 74 12.07 -20.82 -24.95
CA LEU A 74 13.47 -20.53 -25.21
C LEU A 74 14.33 -21.79 -25.19
N THR A 75 14.03 -22.76 -24.32
CA THR A 75 14.71 -24.06 -24.29
C THR A 75 14.46 -24.83 -25.57
N MET A 76 13.23 -24.89 -26.06
CA MET A 76 12.89 -25.52 -27.34
C MET A 76 13.63 -24.85 -28.51
N MET A 77 13.67 -23.53 -28.55
CA MET A 77 14.39 -22.78 -29.58
C MET A 77 15.91 -23.05 -29.51
N GLN A 78 16.46 -23.09 -28.30
CA GLN A 78 17.89 -23.40 -28.09
C GLN A 78 18.23 -24.81 -28.56
N ALA A 79 17.38 -25.80 -28.29
CA ALA A 79 17.61 -27.18 -28.73
C ALA A 79 17.68 -27.29 -30.26
N TYR A 80 16.91 -26.51 -30.99
CA TYR A 80 16.84 -26.55 -32.45
C TYR A 80 17.86 -25.66 -33.16
N SER A 81 18.38 -24.63 -32.53
CA SER A 81 19.26 -23.64 -33.16
C SER A 81 20.76 -23.87 -32.95
N GLY A 82 21.16 -25.07 -32.58
CA GLY A 82 22.58 -25.43 -32.37
C GLY A 82 23.07 -25.30 -30.94
N GLY A 83 22.17 -25.38 -29.97
CA GLY A 83 22.49 -25.50 -28.55
C GLY A 83 22.97 -24.18 -27.90
N ALA A 84 23.97 -24.29 -27.00
CA ALA A 84 24.45 -23.17 -26.20
C ALA A 84 25.18 -22.07 -26.98
N SER A 85 25.57 -22.31 -28.19
CA SER A 85 26.17 -21.31 -29.09
C SER A 85 25.13 -20.33 -29.62
N SER A 86 23.84 -20.66 -29.53
CA SER A 86 22.77 -19.72 -29.89
C SER A 86 22.58 -18.63 -28.82
N GLY A 87 22.39 -17.38 -29.19
CA GLY A 87 22.15 -16.26 -28.26
C GLY A 87 20.90 -16.42 -27.37
N TYR A 88 20.11 -17.48 -27.54
CA TYR A 88 18.89 -17.73 -26.77
C TYR A 88 19.15 -18.06 -25.30
N ALA A 89 20.32 -18.62 -24.97
CA ALA A 89 20.70 -18.88 -23.59
C ALA A 89 20.70 -17.58 -22.74
N VAL A 90 21.11 -16.46 -23.34
CA VAL A 90 21.12 -15.15 -22.69
C VAL A 90 19.69 -14.65 -22.39
N LEU A 91 18.72 -14.96 -23.24
CA LEU A 91 17.33 -14.55 -23.05
C LEU A 91 16.67 -15.26 -21.85
N MET A 92 17.13 -16.46 -21.47
CA MET A 92 16.68 -17.13 -20.25
C MET A 92 17.02 -16.33 -18.98
N MET A 93 18.08 -15.53 -19.01
CA MET A 93 18.45 -14.65 -17.91
C MET A 93 17.38 -13.60 -17.60
N MET A 94 16.63 -13.12 -18.60
CA MET A 94 15.56 -12.17 -18.38
C MET A 94 14.43 -12.74 -17.50
N ALA A 95 14.11 -14.02 -17.65
CA ALA A 95 13.15 -14.68 -16.76
C ALA A 95 13.69 -14.73 -15.32
N MET A 96 14.98 -14.99 -15.12
CA MET A 96 15.61 -15.04 -13.80
C MET A 96 15.64 -13.66 -13.11
N ILE A 97 15.92 -12.60 -13.86
CA ILE A 97 15.82 -11.23 -13.36
C ILE A 97 14.41 -10.96 -12.85
N TRP A 98 13.40 -11.37 -13.61
CA TRP A 98 12.01 -11.17 -13.21
C TRP A 98 11.65 -11.96 -11.92
N PHE A 99 12.07 -13.22 -11.82
CA PHE A 99 11.89 -14.04 -10.61
C PHE A 99 12.59 -13.42 -9.39
N GLY A 100 13.82 -12.93 -9.54
CA GLY A 100 14.57 -12.30 -8.46
C GLY A 100 13.90 -11.05 -7.88
N VAL A 101 13.23 -10.27 -8.73
CA VAL A 101 12.62 -8.98 -8.32
C VAL A 101 11.21 -9.11 -7.75
N ARG A 102 10.41 -10.11 -8.21
CA ARG A 102 8.95 -10.07 -7.99
C ARG A 102 8.31 -11.24 -7.29
N THR A 103 9.02 -12.32 -7.05
CA THR A 103 8.42 -13.56 -6.54
C THR A 103 8.73 -13.83 -5.08
N SER A 104 7.96 -14.73 -4.46
CA SER A 104 8.25 -15.28 -3.14
C SER A 104 9.47 -16.21 -3.18
N ASP A 105 10.03 -16.58 -2.02
CA ASP A 105 11.16 -17.51 -1.95
C ASP A 105 10.84 -18.88 -2.56
N ARG A 106 9.60 -19.34 -2.39
CA ARG A 106 9.12 -20.60 -2.96
C ARG A 106 9.03 -20.53 -4.50
N GLU A 107 8.48 -19.45 -5.03
CA GLU A 107 8.36 -19.24 -6.47
C GLU A 107 9.73 -19.09 -7.13
N LEU A 108 10.68 -18.42 -6.48
CA LEU A 108 12.06 -18.34 -6.95
C LEU A 108 12.70 -19.73 -6.99
N ALA A 109 12.55 -20.54 -5.94
CA ALA A 109 13.08 -21.90 -5.89
C ALA A 109 12.49 -22.78 -7.00
N VAL A 110 11.18 -22.70 -7.25
CA VAL A 110 10.52 -23.41 -8.35
C VAL A 110 11.03 -22.91 -9.70
N GLY A 111 11.19 -21.59 -9.89
CA GLY A 111 11.75 -21.01 -11.12
C GLY A 111 13.16 -21.49 -11.40
N MET A 112 13.99 -21.60 -10.37
CA MET A 112 15.35 -22.12 -10.48
C MET A 112 15.37 -23.62 -10.81
N ALA A 113 14.48 -24.40 -10.19
CA ALA A 113 14.34 -25.82 -10.51
C ALA A 113 13.90 -26.05 -11.97
N VAL A 114 12.96 -25.23 -12.46
CA VAL A 114 12.54 -25.26 -13.87
C VAL A 114 13.68 -24.87 -14.80
N LEU A 115 14.45 -23.81 -14.47
CA LEU A 115 15.63 -23.44 -15.27
C LEU A 115 16.64 -24.57 -15.34
N ALA A 116 16.94 -25.18 -14.19
CA ALA A 116 17.86 -26.33 -14.15
C ALA A 116 17.33 -27.50 -14.99
N ALA A 117 16.06 -27.86 -14.81
CA ALA A 117 15.43 -28.92 -15.61
C ALA A 117 15.50 -28.62 -17.11
N CYS A 118 15.14 -27.41 -17.54
CA CYS A 118 15.20 -26.97 -18.93
C CYS A 118 16.64 -26.96 -19.48
N SER A 119 17.65 -26.76 -18.63
CA SER A 119 19.05 -26.75 -19.04
C SER A 119 19.66 -28.17 -19.17
N TYR A 120 19.31 -29.09 -18.26
CA TYR A 120 19.91 -30.42 -18.19
C TYR A 120 19.08 -31.52 -18.86
N LEU A 121 17.73 -31.45 -18.81
CA LEU A 121 16.88 -32.54 -19.31
C LEU A 121 17.04 -32.81 -20.81
N PRO A 122 17.14 -31.78 -21.70
CA PRO A 122 17.41 -32.03 -23.12
C PRO A 122 18.74 -32.75 -23.37
N MET A 123 19.78 -32.45 -22.56
CA MET A 123 21.07 -33.14 -22.69
C MET A 123 20.99 -34.62 -22.31
N LEU A 124 20.17 -34.95 -21.29
CA LEU A 124 19.97 -36.32 -20.85
C LEU A 124 19.13 -37.13 -21.83
N ILE A 125 18.15 -36.51 -22.48
CA ILE A 125 17.21 -37.19 -23.38
C ILE A 125 17.81 -37.38 -24.78
N PHE A 126 18.38 -36.32 -25.34
CA PHE A 126 18.81 -36.30 -26.73
C PHE A 126 20.32 -36.57 -26.92
N GLY A 127 21.16 -36.17 -25.96
CA GLY A 127 22.61 -36.35 -26.02
C GLY A 127 23.30 -35.71 -27.24
N PRO A 128 24.65 -35.72 -27.26
CA PRO A 128 25.40 -35.33 -28.48
C PRO A 128 25.30 -36.43 -29.58
N PRO A 129 25.20 -36.08 -30.87
CA PRO A 129 25.32 -34.75 -31.46
C PRO A 129 24.01 -33.96 -31.55
N ALA A 130 22.87 -34.55 -31.19
CA ALA A 130 21.55 -33.93 -31.36
C ALA A 130 21.36 -32.67 -30.47
N TYR A 131 22.05 -32.62 -29.30
CA TYR A 131 22.03 -31.46 -28.42
C TYR A 131 23.46 -31.02 -28.07
N PRO A 132 24.06 -30.10 -28.81
CA PRO A 132 25.48 -29.77 -28.72
C PRO A 132 25.84 -28.86 -27.53
N VAL A 133 25.10 -28.92 -26.42
CA VAL A 133 25.42 -28.18 -25.17
C VAL A 133 26.32 -29.03 -24.30
N THR A 134 27.42 -28.45 -23.83
CA THR A 134 28.31 -29.15 -22.88
C THR A 134 27.77 -28.94 -21.44
N TRP A 135 28.03 -29.93 -20.57
CA TRP A 135 27.68 -29.84 -19.13
C TRP A 135 28.20 -28.55 -18.47
N GLY A 136 29.40 -28.11 -18.89
CA GLY A 136 29.99 -26.86 -18.38
C GLY A 136 29.14 -25.63 -18.69
N HIS A 137 28.63 -25.51 -19.91
CA HIS A 137 27.78 -24.37 -20.29
C HIS A 137 26.43 -24.38 -19.56
N ALA A 138 25.78 -25.55 -19.44
CA ALA A 138 24.52 -25.68 -18.71
C ALA A 138 24.71 -25.31 -17.23
N THR A 139 25.80 -25.78 -16.60
CA THR A 139 26.13 -25.46 -15.21
C THR A 139 26.41 -23.98 -15.05
N LEU A 140 27.19 -23.35 -15.93
CA LEU A 140 27.48 -21.92 -15.90
C LEU A 140 26.18 -21.09 -15.99
N LEU A 141 25.29 -21.46 -16.90
CA LEU A 141 23.99 -20.74 -17.05
C LEU A 141 23.16 -20.78 -15.77
N VAL A 142 23.07 -21.95 -15.14
CA VAL A 142 22.35 -22.12 -13.87
C VAL A 142 23.00 -21.30 -12.75
N LEU A 143 24.34 -21.38 -12.62
CA LEU A 143 25.07 -20.64 -11.58
C LEU A 143 24.96 -19.12 -11.75
N VAL A 144 25.09 -18.61 -12.97
CA VAL A 144 24.91 -17.19 -13.26
C VAL A 144 23.47 -16.76 -12.99
N GLY A 145 22.49 -17.57 -13.42
CA GLY A 145 21.08 -17.32 -13.13
C GLY A 145 20.78 -17.24 -11.63
N LEU A 146 21.32 -18.16 -10.84
CA LEU A 146 21.24 -18.15 -9.37
C LEU A 146 21.87 -16.90 -8.78
N SER A 147 23.08 -16.55 -9.21
CA SER A 147 23.82 -15.40 -8.72
C SER A 147 23.06 -14.09 -8.99
N VAL A 148 22.56 -13.92 -10.22
CA VAL A 148 21.79 -12.74 -10.62
C VAL A 148 20.47 -12.65 -9.82
N ALA A 149 19.71 -13.75 -9.74
CA ALA A 149 18.45 -13.78 -9.02
C ALA A 149 18.64 -13.49 -7.53
N TYR A 150 19.66 -14.05 -6.89
CA TYR A 150 19.99 -13.82 -5.50
C TYR A 150 20.42 -12.38 -5.23
N SER A 151 21.31 -11.83 -6.06
CA SER A 151 21.80 -10.45 -5.93
C SER A 151 20.66 -9.42 -6.07
N LEU A 152 19.82 -9.59 -7.10
CA LEU A 152 18.66 -8.71 -7.30
C LEU A 152 17.67 -8.77 -6.12
N ARG A 153 17.48 -9.99 -5.57
CA ARG A 153 16.60 -10.16 -4.42
C ARG A 153 17.16 -9.50 -3.17
N ALA A 154 18.47 -9.61 -2.94
CA ALA A 154 19.12 -8.94 -1.81
C ALA A 154 18.94 -7.41 -1.90
N VAL A 155 19.24 -6.82 -3.05
CA VAL A 155 19.06 -5.37 -3.31
C VAL A 155 17.60 -4.96 -3.16
N THR A 156 16.64 -5.72 -3.69
CA THR A 156 15.22 -5.42 -3.58
C THR A 156 14.75 -5.44 -2.13
N ARG A 157 15.19 -6.42 -1.33
CA ARG A 157 14.87 -6.51 0.10
C ARG A 157 15.44 -5.34 0.90
N GLU A 158 16.68 -4.96 0.63
CA GLU A 158 17.30 -3.80 1.29
C GLU A 158 16.58 -2.50 0.95
N THR A 159 16.26 -2.28 -0.33
CA THR A 159 15.52 -1.10 -0.78
C THR A 159 14.12 -1.04 -0.15
N GLN A 160 13.43 -2.18 -0.04
CA GLN A 160 12.12 -2.24 0.63
C GLN A 160 12.23 -1.93 2.12
N LYS A 161 13.24 -2.45 2.81
CA LYS A 161 13.49 -2.16 4.23
C LYS A 161 13.84 -0.68 4.44
N ALA A 162 14.71 -0.13 3.61
CA ALA A 162 15.06 1.29 3.66
C ALA A 162 13.83 2.18 3.42
N ASN A 163 13.02 1.87 2.40
CA ASN A 163 11.80 2.61 2.13
C ASN A 163 10.77 2.50 3.26
N ALA A 164 10.62 1.31 3.87
CA ALA A 164 9.74 1.13 5.03
C ALA A 164 10.20 1.95 6.25
N ARG A 165 11.53 2.06 6.47
CA ARG A 165 12.09 2.93 7.52
C ARG A 165 11.80 4.40 7.24
N LEU A 166 12.08 4.87 6.02
CA LEU A 166 11.78 6.25 5.61
C LEU A 166 10.30 6.59 5.75
N VAL A 167 9.41 5.67 5.40
CA VAL A 167 7.96 5.87 5.59
C VAL A 167 7.62 5.94 7.07
N LYS A 168 8.20 5.08 7.91
CA LYS A 168 7.97 5.11 9.37
C LYS A 168 8.46 6.43 9.98
N GLU A 169 9.69 6.83 9.70
CA GLU A 169 10.27 8.11 10.15
C GLU A 169 9.44 9.32 9.68
N ALA A 170 8.85 9.24 8.48
CA ALA A 170 8.01 10.30 7.94
C ALA A 170 6.58 10.33 8.50
N THR A 171 6.11 9.30 9.22
CA THR A 171 4.69 9.16 9.63
C THR A 171 4.48 8.87 11.11
N VAL A 172 5.55 8.72 11.89
CA VAL A 172 5.50 8.46 13.33
C VAL A 172 6.17 9.60 14.09
N ASP A 173 5.67 9.91 15.27
CA ASP A 173 6.28 10.83 16.22
C ASP A 173 7.32 10.08 17.07
N ASP A 174 8.56 10.55 17.07
CA ASP A 174 9.69 9.84 17.71
C ASP A 174 9.58 9.80 19.23
N LEU A 175 8.92 10.79 19.86
CA LEU A 175 8.79 10.87 21.30
C LEU A 175 7.74 9.88 21.83
N THR A 176 6.56 9.87 21.22
CA THR A 176 5.40 9.12 21.73
C THR A 176 5.16 7.79 21.01
N GLY A 177 5.79 7.57 19.87
CA GLY A 177 5.55 6.40 19.02
C GLY A 177 4.15 6.35 18.39
N LEU A 178 3.38 7.41 18.50
CA LEU A 178 2.10 7.60 17.80
C LEU A 178 2.32 7.99 16.34
N LEU A 179 1.26 8.05 15.54
CA LEU A 179 1.34 8.73 14.25
C LEU A 179 1.65 10.22 14.48
N ASN A 180 2.49 10.79 13.61
CA ASN A 180 2.63 12.24 13.54
C ASN A 180 1.52 12.85 12.68
N ARG A 181 1.46 14.17 12.56
CA ARG A 181 0.45 14.92 11.76
C ARG A 181 0.32 14.38 10.33
N ARG A 182 1.43 14.04 9.68
CA ARG A 182 1.42 13.49 8.31
C ARG A 182 0.84 12.08 8.27
N GLY A 183 1.28 11.20 9.17
CA GLY A 183 0.80 9.82 9.27
C GLY A 183 -0.68 9.76 9.58
N TRP A 184 -1.13 10.61 10.49
CA TRP A 184 -2.53 10.73 10.86
C TRP A 184 -3.40 11.19 9.69
N ARG A 185 -3.01 12.27 8.98
CA ARG A 185 -3.75 12.78 7.82
C ARG A 185 -3.92 11.72 6.73
N LEU A 186 -2.84 11.02 6.37
CA LEU A 186 -2.89 9.93 5.38
C LEU A 186 -3.81 8.77 5.80
N THR A 187 -3.86 8.49 7.10
CA THR A 187 -4.72 7.43 7.65
C THR A 187 -6.17 7.90 7.68
N ALA A 188 -6.44 9.13 8.14
CA ALA A 188 -7.77 9.70 8.18
C ALA A 188 -8.42 9.77 6.79
N GLU A 189 -7.71 10.28 5.77
CA GLU A 189 -8.20 10.31 4.39
C GLU A 189 -8.57 8.91 3.86
N ARG A 190 -7.79 7.88 4.23
CA ARG A 190 -8.06 6.50 3.84
C ARG A 190 -9.29 5.93 4.53
N GLU A 191 -9.44 6.18 5.83
CA GLU A 191 -10.58 5.67 6.61
C GLU A 191 -11.87 6.40 6.24
N LEU A 192 -11.86 7.71 5.99
CA LEU A 192 -13.03 8.42 5.45
C LEU A 192 -13.45 7.86 4.08
N ALA A 193 -12.49 7.64 3.18
CA ALA A 193 -12.77 7.01 1.89
C ALA A 193 -13.28 5.56 2.01
N ARG A 194 -12.92 4.85 3.06
CA ARG A 194 -13.47 3.53 3.41
C ARG A 194 -14.88 3.65 3.94
N ALA A 195 -15.10 4.52 4.91
CA ALA A 195 -16.39 4.78 5.53
C ALA A 195 -17.45 5.21 4.51
N ALA A 196 -17.10 6.08 3.55
CA ALA A 196 -17.97 6.45 2.42
C ALA A 196 -18.45 5.27 1.58
N ARG A 197 -17.64 4.21 1.44
CA ARG A 197 -18.01 3.00 0.68
C ARG A 197 -18.81 1.99 1.48
N GLU A 198 -18.58 1.94 2.79
CA GLU A 198 -19.16 0.95 3.70
C GLU A 198 -20.41 1.50 4.43
N GLY A 199 -20.67 2.81 4.33
CA GLY A 199 -21.75 3.48 5.02
C GLY A 199 -21.51 3.55 6.54
N SER A 200 -20.23 3.53 6.97
CA SER A 200 -19.89 3.54 8.38
C SER A 200 -19.63 4.96 8.89
N SER A 201 -19.85 5.18 10.19
CA SER A 201 -19.66 6.47 10.83
C SER A 201 -18.21 6.68 11.27
N VAL A 202 -17.74 7.93 11.21
CA VAL A 202 -16.41 8.32 11.67
C VAL A 202 -16.51 9.58 12.52
N GLY A 203 -15.82 9.59 13.67
CA GLY A 203 -15.66 10.78 14.50
C GLY A 203 -14.21 11.23 14.54
N VAL A 204 -13.98 12.52 14.62
CA VAL A 204 -12.66 13.13 14.87
C VAL A 204 -12.66 13.79 16.25
N LEU A 205 -11.56 13.61 16.98
CA LEU A 205 -11.30 14.27 18.23
C LEU A 205 -9.94 14.99 18.13
N LEU A 206 -9.91 16.28 18.39
CA LEU A 206 -8.69 17.07 18.58
C LEU A 206 -8.55 17.37 20.06
N LEU A 207 -7.38 17.11 20.61
CA LEU A 207 -7.09 17.27 22.03
C LEU A 207 -5.84 18.13 22.20
N ASP A 208 -5.81 18.90 23.27
CA ASP A 208 -4.68 19.74 23.63
C ASP A 208 -4.47 19.67 25.16
N LEU A 209 -3.24 19.37 25.58
CA LEU A 209 -2.91 19.29 26.99
C LEU A 209 -2.86 20.71 27.59
N ASP A 210 -3.69 20.94 28.59
CA ASP A 210 -3.64 22.20 29.32
C ASP A 210 -2.34 22.25 30.17
N ASN A 211 -1.71 23.43 30.21
CA ASN A 211 -0.56 23.72 31.10
C ASN A 211 0.76 22.95 30.86
N LEU A 212 0.97 22.28 29.71
CA LEU A 212 2.24 21.61 29.41
C LEU A 212 3.42 22.62 29.46
N LYS A 213 3.18 23.85 29.04
CA LYS A 213 4.19 24.91 29.13
C LYS A 213 4.60 25.20 30.58
N GLU A 214 3.66 25.27 31.51
CA GLU A 214 3.94 25.50 32.93
C GLU A 214 4.73 24.35 33.55
N ILE A 215 4.48 23.11 33.12
CA ILE A 215 5.25 21.93 33.51
C ILE A 215 6.69 22.05 33.00
N ASN A 216 6.86 22.39 31.72
CA ASN A 216 8.18 22.61 31.13
C ASN A 216 8.96 23.73 31.84
N ASP A 217 8.31 24.85 32.09
CA ASP A 217 8.94 26.01 32.72
C ASP A 217 9.30 25.75 34.18
N SER A 218 8.51 24.95 34.91
CA SER A 218 8.73 24.67 36.33
C SER A 218 9.61 23.43 36.61
N ARG A 219 9.56 22.40 35.75
CA ARG A 219 10.18 21.08 35.99
C ARG A 219 11.13 20.65 34.89
N GLY A 220 11.29 21.44 33.82
CA GLY A 220 12.15 21.16 32.68
C GLY A 220 11.47 20.33 31.59
N HIS A 221 12.08 20.32 30.40
CA HIS A 221 11.57 19.67 29.20
C HIS A 221 11.49 18.12 29.35
N ASP A 222 12.43 17.52 30.09
CA ASP A 222 12.40 16.05 30.31
C ASP A 222 11.11 15.60 31.04
N GLU A 223 10.61 16.43 31.96
CA GLU A 223 9.35 16.15 32.64
C GLU A 223 8.15 16.34 31.71
N GLY A 224 8.17 17.38 30.86
CA GLY A 224 7.16 17.57 29.82
C GLY A 224 7.12 16.43 28.82
N ASP A 225 8.27 15.94 28.39
CA ASP A 225 8.37 14.77 27.51
C ASP A 225 7.80 13.50 28.18
N ARG A 226 8.06 13.30 29.48
CA ARG A 226 7.49 12.21 30.26
C ARG A 226 5.97 12.29 30.34
N VAL A 227 5.42 13.47 30.55
CA VAL A 227 3.97 13.71 30.54
C VAL A 227 3.35 13.39 29.18
N LEU A 228 4.01 13.80 28.09
CA LEU A 228 3.55 13.49 26.72
C LEU A 228 3.54 11.99 26.44
N ILE A 229 4.56 11.25 26.82
CA ILE A 229 4.65 9.79 26.65
C ILE A 229 3.53 9.11 27.45
N GLU A 230 3.39 9.48 28.73
CA GLU A 230 2.38 8.89 29.63
C GLU A 230 0.96 9.19 29.12
N THR A 231 0.71 10.40 28.61
CA THR A 231 -0.56 10.79 27.99
C THR A 231 -0.85 9.93 26.77
N ALA A 232 0.13 9.75 25.89
CA ALA A 232 0.00 8.92 24.69
C ALA A 232 -0.37 7.45 25.03
N ASP A 233 0.28 6.88 26.04
CA ASP A 233 0.02 5.51 26.47
C ASP A 233 -1.36 5.34 27.09
N ARG A 234 -1.80 6.29 27.90
CA ARG A 234 -3.15 6.28 28.50
C ARG A 234 -4.23 6.48 27.43
N MET A 235 -4.05 7.42 26.51
CA MET A 235 -4.99 7.61 25.40
C MET A 235 -5.08 6.36 24.53
N ARG A 236 -3.96 5.68 24.27
CA ARG A 236 -3.94 4.40 23.53
C ARG A 236 -4.71 3.30 24.28
N ALA A 237 -4.61 3.24 25.60
CA ALA A 237 -5.37 2.29 26.42
C ALA A 237 -6.87 2.59 26.48
N ALA A 238 -7.28 3.86 26.35
CA ALA A 238 -8.68 4.30 26.36
C ALA A 238 -9.41 4.03 25.03
N LEU A 239 -8.66 4.03 23.92
CA LEU A 239 -9.20 3.85 22.59
C LEU A 239 -9.28 2.38 22.18
N ARG A 240 -10.14 2.05 21.21
CA ARG A 240 -10.27 0.70 20.68
C ARG A 240 -9.14 0.40 19.71
N ALA A 241 -8.87 -0.88 19.46
CA ALA A 241 -7.85 -1.31 18.50
C ALA A 241 -8.07 -0.82 17.04
N GLY A 242 -9.31 -0.46 16.70
CA GLY A 242 -9.67 0.11 15.39
C GLY A 242 -9.49 1.63 15.29
N ASP A 243 -9.45 2.32 16.44
CA ASP A 243 -9.30 3.78 16.47
C ASP A 243 -7.86 4.18 16.15
N VAL A 244 -7.69 5.37 15.61
CA VAL A 244 -6.38 5.90 15.22
C VAL A 244 -6.02 7.04 16.14
N LEU A 245 -4.83 7.00 16.74
CA LEU A 245 -4.31 8.03 17.62
C LEU A 245 -3.02 8.62 17.04
N ALA A 246 -2.86 9.93 17.17
CA ALA A 246 -1.69 10.68 16.70
C ALA A 246 -1.30 11.80 17.63
N ARG A 247 -0.02 12.18 17.60
CA ARG A 247 0.45 13.47 18.10
C ARG A 247 0.62 14.42 16.94
N LEU A 248 -0.13 15.52 16.93
CA LEU A 248 -0.17 16.47 15.82
C LEU A 248 0.92 17.53 15.92
N GLY A 249 1.42 17.79 17.12
CA GLY A 249 2.53 18.72 17.39
C GLY A 249 2.49 19.20 18.84
N GLY A 250 3.60 19.54 19.43
CA GLY A 250 3.66 20.08 20.80
C GLY A 250 2.84 19.25 21.80
N ASP A 251 1.76 19.86 22.28
CA ASP A 251 0.76 19.36 23.21
C ASP A 251 -0.53 18.87 22.52
N GLU A 252 -0.59 18.93 21.18
CA GLU A 252 -1.76 18.57 20.38
C GLU A 252 -1.79 17.07 20.02
N PHE A 253 -2.91 16.42 20.28
CA PHE A 253 -3.22 15.05 19.88
C PHE A 253 -4.46 15.02 19.00
N GLY A 254 -4.55 13.99 18.15
CA GLY A 254 -5.72 13.73 17.30
C GLY A 254 -6.13 12.28 17.38
N ALA A 255 -7.43 12.02 17.49
CA ALA A 255 -7.98 10.68 17.37
C ALA A 255 -9.02 10.59 16.26
N LEU A 256 -9.05 9.44 15.57
CA LEU A 256 -10.09 9.09 14.60
C LEU A 256 -10.83 7.88 15.16
N LEU A 257 -12.11 8.05 15.43
CA LEU A 257 -12.99 7.03 15.99
C LEU A 257 -13.73 6.36 14.82
N ILE A 258 -13.45 5.08 14.59
CA ILE A 258 -13.95 4.34 13.42
C ILE A 258 -15.15 3.50 13.84
N ASP A 259 -16.18 3.42 12.96
CA ASP A 259 -17.45 2.72 13.22
C ASP A 259 -18.10 3.20 14.53
N SER A 260 -18.03 4.50 14.76
CA SER A 260 -18.45 5.12 16.02
C SER A 260 -19.76 5.87 15.81
N SER A 261 -20.88 5.35 16.34
CA SER A 261 -22.09 6.14 16.49
C SER A 261 -21.86 7.30 17.48
N ASP A 262 -22.69 8.34 17.43
CA ASP A 262 -22.55 9.52 18.31
C ASP A 262 -22.43 9.14 19.79
N GLY A 263 -23.19 8.15 20.27
CA GLY A 263 -23.08 7.64 21.64
C GLY A 263 -21.75 6.92 21.93
N GLN A 264 -21.12 6.34 20.93
CA GLN A 264 -19.82 5.67 21.09
C GLN A 264 -18.66 6.65 21.04
N ALA A 265 -18.79 7.73 20.27
CA ALA A 265 -17.85 8.86 20.27
C ALA A 265 -17.85 9.53 21.66
N LEU A 266 -19.02 9.81 22.21
CA LEU A 266 -19.18 10.30 23.57
C LEU A 266 -18.55 9.39 24.60
N ALA A 267 -18.80 8.08 24.53
CA ALA A 267 -18.19 7.10 25.44
C ALA A 267 -16.65 7.04 25.31
N ALA A 268 -16.06 7.29 24.13
CA ALA A 268 -14.62 7.41 23.98
C ALA A 268 -14.08 8.67 24.64
N VAL A 269 -14.80 9.79 24.48
CA VAL A 269 -14.53 11.06 25.16
C VAL A 269 -14.59 10.88 26.69
N ASP A 270 -15.63 10.24 27.22
CA ASP A 270 -15.78 9.98 28.65
C ASP A 270 -14.63 9.13 29.20
N ARG A 271 -14.21 8.09 28.47
CA ARG A 271 -13.04 7.26 28.88
C ARG A 271 -11.75 8.08 28.89
N LEU A 272 -11.54 8.93 27.90
CA LEU A 272 -10.38 9.84 27.85
C LEU A 272 -10.43 10.84 29.00
N SER A 273 -11.57 11.46 29.27
CA SER A 273 -11.77 12.40 30.39
C SER A 273 -11.56 11.75 31.75
N ALA A 274 -12.01 10.51 31.95
CA ALA A 274 -11.82 9.76 33.20
C ALA A 274 -10.35 9.46 33.51
N MET A 275 -9.47 9.50 32.53
CA MET A 275 -8.03 9.26 32.71
C MET A 275 -7.23 10.54 33.04
N THR A 276 -7.86 11.70 32.92
CA THR A 276 -7.25 13.01 33.06
C THR A 276 -6.68 13.34 34.46
N PRO A 277 -7.29 12.94 35.60
CA PRO A 277 -6.84 13.41 36.92
C PRO A 277 -5.37 13.11 37.25
N ALA A 278 -4.76 12.16 36.56
CA ALA A 278 -3.39 11.73 36.80
C ALA A 278 -2.36 12.37 35.87
N LEU A 279 -2.80 13.05 34.79
CA LEU A 279 -1.94 13.58 33.72
C LEU A 279 -1.94 15.11 33.58
N GLY A 280 -2.74 15.80 34.37
CA GLY A 280 -3.12 17.17 34.10
C GLY A 280 -4.40 17.24 33.28
N SER A 281 -4.98 18.43 33.13
CA SER A 281 -6.19 18.62 32.34
C SER A 281 -5.89 18.64 30.85
N PHE A 282 -6.87 18.31 30.04
CA PHE A 282 -6.87 18.53 28.60
C PHE A 282 -8.18 19.16 28.13
N SER A 283 -8.12 19.93 27.09
CA SER A 283 -9.29 20.43 26.36
C SER A 283 -9.43 19.65 25.06
N ALA A 284 -10.65 19.34 24.65
CA ALA A 284 -10.88 18.61 23.41
C ALA A 284 -12.08 19.14 22.62
N GLY A 285 -11.99 19.03 21.30
CA GLY A 285 -13.08 19.28 20.38
C GLY A 285 -13.37 18.04 19.54
N ALA A 286 -14.64 17.65 19.50
CA ALA A 286 -15.11 16.49 18.73
C ALA A 286 -15.99 16.93 17.56
N ALA A 287 -15.92 16.21 16.45
CA ALA A 287 -16.82 16.37 15.30
C ALA A 287 -17.15 15.04 14.67
N SER A 288 -18.41 14.80 14.34
CA SER A 288 -18.85 13.65 13.56
C SER A 288 -18.79 13.96 12.07
N TRP A 289 -18.36 12.99 11.29
CA TRP A 289 -18.35 13.06 9.85
C TRP A 289 -19.77 12.79 9.29
N ASP A 290 -20.19 13.57 8.30
CA ASP A 290 -21.52 13.49 7.68
C ASP A 290 -21.62 12.50 6.53
N GLY A 291 -20.52 11.83 6.17
CA GLY A 291 -20.47 10.90 5.04
C GLY A 291 -19.91 11.49 3.75
N GLU A 292 -19.87 12.82 3.61
CA GLU A 292 -19.52 13.50 2.35
C GLU A 292 -18.43 14.57 2.49
N GLN A 293 -18.37 15.28 3.61
CA GLN A 293 -17.45 16.40 3.81
C GLN A 293 -15.97 15.97 3.67
N ALA A 294 -15.14 16.90 3.21
CA ALA A 294 -13.69 16.70 3.15
C ALA A 294 -13.09 16.69 4.57
N LEU A 295 -11.94 15.99 4.73
CA LEU A 295 -11.22 15.92 6.00
C LEU A 295 -10.93 17.31 6.60
N ASP A 296 -10.51 18.26 5.77
CA ASP A 296 -10.16 19.61 6.24
C ASP A 296 -11.37 20.33 6.87
N GLU A 297 -12.56 20.11 6.35
CA GLU A 297 -13.80 20.68 6.90
C GLU A 297 -14.18 20.00 8.23
N LEU A 298 -14.05 18.67 8.30
CA LEU A 298 -14.26 17.92 9.53
C LEU A 298 -13.30 18.39 10.64
N LEU A 299 -12.02 18.57 10.29
CA LEU A 299 -11.01 19.08 11.22
C LEU A 299 -11.31 20.50 11.68
N ARG A 300 -11.73 21.38 10.78
CA ARG A 300 -12.09 22.76 11.13
C ARG A 300 -13.24 22.80 12.14
N ARG A 301 -14.23 21.92 12.02
CA ARG A 301 -15.34 21.83 12.99
C ARG A 301 -14.84 21.36 14.35
N ALA A 302 -13.98 20.35 14.41
CA ALA A 302 -13.39 19.88 15.64
C ALA A 302 -12.49 20.94 16.29
N ASP A 303 -11.75 21.73 15.50
CA ASP A 303 -10.89 22.83 15.98
C ASP A 303 -11.70 23.96 16.60
N VAL A 304 -12.83 24.37 15.99
CA VAL A 304 -13.74 25.33 16.55
C VAL A 304 -14.31 24.87 17.90
N ALA A 305 -14.66 23.60 18.02
CA ALA A 305 -15.12 23.00 19.27
C ALA A 305 -14.00 23.00 20.34
N LEU A 306 -12.77 22.63 19.95
CA LEU A 306 -11.61 22.70 20.84
C LEU A 306 -11.33 24.12 21.34
N TYR A 307 -11.41 25.09 20.45
CA TYR A 307 -11.30 26.52 20.84
C TYR A 307 -12.37 26.92 21.85
N THR A 308 -13.61 26.47 21.64
CA THR A 308 -14.72 26.71 22.60
C THR A 308 -14.44 26.05 23.95
N ALA A 309 -13.90 24.83 23.97
CA ALA A 309 -13.50 24.15 25.20
C ALA A 309 -12.44 24.95 25.98
N LYS A 310 -11.41 25.44 25.29
CA LYS A 310 -10.33 26.25 25.88
C LYS A 310 -10.83 27.57 26.42
N THR A 311 -11.62 28.33 25.66
CA THR A 311 -12.15 29.63 26.05
C THR A 311 -13.20 29.52 27.15
N GLY A 312 -13.88 28.38 27.27
CA GLY A 312 -14.83 28.07 28.32
C GLY A 312 -14.19 27.70 29.67
N GLY A 313 -12.86 27.76 29.80
CA GLY A 313 -12.13 27.50 31.04
C GLY A 313 -11.27 26.20 31.01
N GLY A 314 -11.18 25.53 29.86
CA GLY A 314 -10.39 24.30 29.70
C GLY A 314 -10.97 23.07 30.41
N ASN A 315 -10.19 21.99 30.44
CA ASN A 315 -10.52 20.71 31.10
C ASN A 315 -11.94 20.20 30.75
N ARG A 316 -12.28 20.26 29.48
CA ARG A 316 -13.59 19.82 28.98
C ARG A 316 -13.53 19.39 27.52
N VAL A 317 -14.60 18.72 27.11
CA VAL A 317 -14.81 18.35 25.71
C VAL A 317 -16.03 19.09 25.19
N GLU A 318 -15.88 19.69 24.02
CA GLU A 318 -16.98 20.32 23.29
C GLU A 318 -17.21 19.55 21.98
N ILE A 319 -18.50 19.44 21.61
CA ILE A 319 -18.88 18.73 20.38
C ILE A 319 -19.34 19.75 19.36
N ALA A 320 -18.76 19.71 18.19
CA ALA A 320 -19.18 20.55 17.07
C ALA A 320 -20.61 20.20 16.64
N PRO A 321 -21.46 21.22 16.38
CA PRO A 321 -22.78 20.95 15.79
C PRO A 321 -22.66 20.23 14.46
N PRO A 322 -23.69 19.45 14.04
CA PRO A 322 -23.70 18.83 12.72
C PRO A 322 -23.52 19.91 11.64
N PRO A 323 -23.01 19.54 10.43
CA PRO A 323 -22.96 20.47 9.31
C PRO A 323 -24.35 21.02 9.03
N LEU A 324 -24.43 22.30 8.67
CA LEU A 324 -25.69 22.87 8.22
C LEU A 324 -26.12 22.20 6.93
N GLU A 325 -27.34 21.67 6.88
CA GLU A 325 -27.93 21.15 5.64
C GLU A 325 -27.89 22.28 4.57
N PRO A 326 -27.52 21.96 3.31
CA PRO A 326 -27.43 22.99 2.26
C PRO A 326 -28.74 23.77 2.03
N SER A 327 -29.87 23.27 2.50
CA SER A 327 -31.21 23.87 2.35
C SER A 327 -31.48 25.07 3.27
N GLU A 328 -30.75 25.20 4.37
CA GLU A 328 -31.03 26.31 5.31
C GLU A 328 -30.20 27.57 5.03
N ALA A 329 -29.18 27.50 4.20
CA ALA A 329 -28.29 28.63 3.92
C ALA A 329 -28.87 29.66 2.97
N PHE A 330 -30.05 29.45 2.37
CA PHE A 330 -30.65 30.36 1.40
C PHE A 330 -32.18 30.36 1.47
N ALA A 331 -32.75 30.73 2.62
CA ALA A 331 -34.11 31.30 2.66
C ALA A 331 -33.98 32.84 2.48
N PRO A 332 -34.34 33.39 1.31
CA PRO A 332 -34.43 34.83 1.20
C PRO A 332 -35.50 35.31 2.20
N ALA A 333 -35.16 36.30 3.02
CA ALA A 333 -36.12 36.94 3.90
C ALA A 333 -37.34 37.39 3.08
N GLU A 334 -38.47 36.73 3.30
CA GLU A 334 -39.74 37.15 2.71
C GLU A 334 -39.99 38.59 3.14
N GLY A 335 -39.83 39.47 2.17
CA GLY A 335 -40.11 40.89 2.35
C GLY A 335 -41.56 41.08 2.78
N SER A 336 -41.74 41.70 3.92
CA SER A 336 -43.02 42.25 4.36
C SER A 336 -43.53 43.23 3.30
N GLY A 337 -44.41 42.76 2.43
CA GLY A 337 -45.13 43.59 1.50
C GLY A 337 -46.03 44.53 2.30
N ALA A 338 -45.67 45.80 2.34
CA ALA A 338 -46.55 46.88 2.78
C ALA A 338 -47.70 47.00 1.77
N GLU A 339 -48.90 46.67 2.18
CA GLU A 339 -50.13 47.14 1.54
C GLU A 339 -50.18 48.64 1.68
N ALA A 340 -50.00 49.36 0.58
CA ALA A 340 -50.42 50.74 0.46
C ALA A 340 -51.80 50.75 -0.20
N GLY A 341 -52.83 51.03 0.59
CA GLY A 341 -54.16 51.32 0.09
C GLY A 341 -54.13 52.66 -0.72
N ALA A 342 -54.87 52.61 -1.82
CA ALA A 342 -55.22 53.74 -2.62
C ALA A 342 -56.73 53.93 -2.50
N ASP A 343 -57.07 55.12 -1.99
CA ASP A 343 -58.32 55.84 -2.34
C ASP A 343 -58.12 56.64 -3.61
#